data_aec7c752b0c547e915b231983b8ab9aa
#
_entry.id   aec7c752b0c547e915b231983b8ab9aa
#
_cell.length_a   1.000
_cell.length_b   1.000
_cell.length_c   1.000
_cell.angle_alpha   90.00
_cell.angle_beta   90.00
_cell.angle_gamma   90.00
#
_symmetry.space_group_name_H-M   'P 1'
#
loop_
_entity.id
_entity.type
_entity.pdbx_description
1 polymer ?
#
loop_
_entity_poly.entity_id
_entity_poly.type
_entity_poly.pdbx_seq_one_letter_code
_entity_poly.pdbx_strand_id
1 'polypeptide(L)'
;MNVAHGLRTKVMVCALFAALCVGRDGSALPFNDDMVDVQKRTGVMMRQKAPGTVPLGMSEYHVATKADAEKMTNPIKADDRSVDNGKRLFSVNCTPCHGDISKKPWAPGYVAAKLPLIPPDPTTDAYKARSDGFFYGTIHFGGAALMPALGWKLSPTEHWDVVNYIRSEQGK
;
A
#
# COMPACT_ATOMS: atom_id res chain seq x y z
N MET A 1 -11.67 -74.24 -1.71
CA MET A 1 -11.44 -73.54 -0.43
C MET A 1 -10.52 -72.32 -0.49
N ASN A 2 -10.30 -71.68 -1.64
CA ASN A 2 -9.32 -70.58 -1.77
C ASN A 2 -9.91 -69.12 -2.05
N VAL A 3 -11.23 -69.00 -2.21
CA VAL A 3 -11.82 -67.70 -2.52
C VAL A 3 -11.98 -66.79 -1.26
N ALA A 4 -12.24 -67.41 -0.13
CA ALA A 4 -12.44 -66.69 1.13
C ALA A 4 -11.13 -66.09 1.71
N HIS A 5 -9.96 -66.66 1.42
CA HIS A 5 -8.68 -66.14 1.86
C HIS A 5 -8.27 -64.91 1.05
N GLY A 6 -8.50 -64.88 -0.25
CA GLY A 6 -8.18 -63.74 -1.10
C GLY A 6 -9.04 -62.50 -0.81
N LEU A 7 -10.30 -62.71 -0.40
CA LEU A 7 -11.18 -61.60 -0.06
C LEU A 7 -10.77 -60.95 1.29
N ARG A 8 -10.42 -61.79 2.28
CA ARG A 8 -9.96 -61.29 3.59
C ARG A 8 -8.65 -60.51 3.49
N THR A 9 -7.72 -60.94 2.65
CA THR A 9 -6.45 -60.23 2.44
C THR A 9 -6.68 -58.88 1.74
N LYS A 10 -7.55 -58.82 0.73
CA LYS A 10 -7.89 -57.57 0.05
C LYS A 10 -8.60 -56.57 0.95
N VAL A 11 -9.51 -57.04 1.80
CA VAL A 11 -10.22 -56.16 2.77
C VAL A 11 -9.24 -55.66 3.84
N MET A 12 -8.29 -56.49 4.31
CA MET A 12 -7.27 -56.04 5.25
C MET A 12 -6.30 -55.01 4.66
N VAL A 13 -5.92 -55.17 3.41
CA VAL A 13 -5.04 -54.18 2.72
C VAL A 13 -5.78 -52.88 2.48
N CYS A 14 -7.05 -52.91 2.08
CA CYS A 14 -7.85 -51.69 1.94
C CYS A 14 -8.10 -50.99 3.28
N ALA A 15 -8.33 -51.76 4.37
CA ALA A 15 -8.50 -51.20 5.70
C ALA A 15 -7.19 -50.56 6.22
N LEU A 16 -6.02 -51.17 5.95
CA LEU A 16 -4.71 -50.57 6.27
C LEU A 16 -4.45 -49.28 5.47
N PHE A 17 -4.79 -49.30 4.17
CA PHE A 17 -4.67 -48.10 3.36
C PHE A 17 -5.65 -46.99 3.79
N ALA A 18 -6.88 -47.32 4.14
CA ALA A 18 -7.83 -46.40 4.70
C ALA A 18 -7.40 -45.83 6.04
N ALA A 19 -6.80 -46.64 6.93
CA ALA A 19 -6.26 -46.20 8.21
C ALA A 19 -5.01 -45.30 8.05
N LEU A 20 -4.26 -45.44 6.97
CA LEU A 20 -3.15 -44.56 6.60
C LEU A 20 -3.64 -43.26 5.96
N CYS A 21 -4.84 -43.27 5.37
CA CYS A 21 -5.47 -42.08 4.75
C CYS A 21 -6.43 -41.35 5.70
N VAL A 22 -6.85 -41.95 6.82
CA VAL A 22 -7.60 -41.22 7.87
C VAL A 22 -6.61 -40.32 8.61
N GLY A 23 -6.61 -39.11 8.14
CA GLY A 23 -5.72 -38.02 8.44
C GLY A 23 -5.39 -37.88 9.90
N ARG A 24 -4.16 -37.78 10.16
CA ARG A 24 -3.65 -36.79 11.10
C ARG A 24 -4.17 -35.47 10.56
N ASP A 25 -4.92 -34.77 11.38
CA ASP A 25 -5.27 -33.38 11.17
C ASP A 25 -4.12 -32.72 10.44
N GLY A 26 -4.39 -32.09 9.32
CA GLY A 26 -3.42 -31.63 8.34
C GLY A 26 -2.29 -30.78 8.90
N SER A 27 -1.46 -31.37 9.72
CA SER A 27 -0.12 -30.89 10.00
C SER A 27 0.63 -31.03 8.68
N ALA A 28 0.51 -29.99 7.88
CA ALA A 28 1.38 -29.73 6.79
C ALA A 28 2.81 -29.99 7.24
N LEU A 29 3.59 -30.55 6.33
CA LEU A 29 4.98 -30.89 6.54
C LEU A 29 5.70 -29.83 7.41
N PRO A 30 6.67 -30.22 8.26
CA PRO A 30 7.26 -29.29 9.27
C PRO A 30 7.81 -27.98 8.71
N PHE A 31 8.02 -27.89 7.40
CA PHE A 31 8.39 -26.63 6.73
C PHE A 31 7.19 -25.72 6.39
N ASN A 32 5.96 -26.15 6.63
CA ASN A 32 4.76 -25.29 6.48
C ASN A 32 4.40 -24.52 7.76
N ASP A 33 5.06 -24.81 8.87
CA ASP A 33 4.87 -24.05 10.11
C ASP A 33 5.47 -22.64 10.04
N ASP A 34 6.39 -22.41 9.12
CA ASP A 34 6.97 -21.09 8.88
C ASP A 34 5.90 -20.04 8.52
N MET A 35 4.87 -20.43 7.78
CA MET A 35 3.79 -19.50 7.40
C MET A 35 2.82 -19.23 8.55
N VAL A 36 2.61 -20.17 9.45
CA VAL A 36 1.77 -20.00 10.65
C VAL A 36 2.50 -19.14 11.68
N ASP A 37 3.78 -19.37 11.89
CA ASP A 37 4.62 -18.61 12.79
C ASP A 37 4.87 -17.19 12.26
N VAL A 38 4.99 -16.99 10.95
CA VAL A 38 5.09 -15.66 10.33
C VAL A 38 3.83 -14.83 10.62
N GLN A 39 2.64 -15.42 10.56
CA GLN A 39 1.41 -14.71 10.92
C GLN A 39 1.41 -14.26 12.39
N LYS A 40 1.85 -15.09 13.31
CA LYS A 40 1.97 -14.72 14.73
C LYS A 40 3.02 -13.64 14.95
N ARG A 41 4.17 -13.73 14.28
CA ARG A 41 5.25 -12.74 14.34
C ARG A 41 4.84 -11.44 13.65
N THR A 42 4.19 -11.51 12.51
CA THR A 42 3.68 -10.34 11.79
C THR A 42 2.62 -9.61 12.64
N GLY A 43 1.72 -10.33 13.30
CA GLY A 43 0.76 -9.74 14.23
C GLY A 43 1.43 -9.10 15.45
N VAL A 44 2.59 -9.61 15.91
CA VAL A 44 3.39 -9.00 16.98
C VAL A 44 4.19 -7.80 16.47
N MET A 45 4.74 -7.87 15.25
CA MET A 45 5.51 -6.78 14.64
C MET A 45 4.64 -5.61 14.21
N MET A 46 3.38 -5.86 13.88
CA MET A 46 2.40 -4.84 13.50
C MET A 46 1.58 -4.34 14.69
N ARG A 47 2.03 -4.54 15.93
CA ARG A 47 1.40 -3.90 17.08
C ARG A 47 1.37 -2.40 16.87
N GLN A 48 0.22 -1.81 17.18
CA GLN A 48 0.16 -0.36 17.28
C GLN A 48 1.26 0.11 18.24
N LYS A 49 2.02 1.10 17.80
CA LYS A 49 3.04 1.72 18.66
C LYS A 49 2.38 2.15 19.98
N ALA A 50 3.10 2.01 21.08
CA ALA A 50 2.60 2.52 22.34
C ALA A 50 2.32 4.03 22.24
N PRO A 51 1.26 4.54 22.88
CA PRO A 51 0.97 5.98 22.87
C PRO A 51 2.22 6.79 23.24
N GLY A 52 2.49 7.86 22.50
CA GLY A 52 3.65 8.71 22.71
C GLY A 52 5.00 8.20 22.20
N THR A 53 5.06 7.01 21.56
CA THR A 53 6.29 6.54 20.92
C THR A 53 6.49 7.18 19.55
N VAL A 54 7.62 7.86 19.38
CA VAL A 54 8.06 8.42 18.10
C VAL A 54 9.28 7.62 17.63
N PRO A 55 9.25 6.98 16.44
CA PRO A 55 10.43 6.31 15.89
C PRO A 55 11.60 7.29 15.73
N LEU A 56 12.82 6.80 15.93
CA LEU A 56 14.02 7.61 15.76
C LEU A 56 14.06 8.18 14.33
N GLY A 57 14.19 9.50 14.21
CA GLY A 57 14.18 10.21 12.91
C GLY A 57 12.81 10.56 12.35
N MET A 58 11.72 10.25 13.05
CA MET A 58 10.38 10.69 12.70
C MET A 58 9.89 11.77 13.67
N SER A 59 9.27 12.80 13.16
CA SER A 59 8.49 13.75 13.98
C SER A 59 7.08 13.21 14.17
N GLU A 60 6.50 13.40 15.34
CA GLU A 60 5.10 13.14 15.59
C GLU A 60 4.26 14.21 14.88
N TYR A 61 3.87 13.92 13.65
CA TYR A 61 3.07 14.81 12.86
C TYR A 61 1.67 14.21 12.69
N HIS A 62 0.79 14.54 13.63
CA HIS A 62 -0.58 14.06 13.58
C HIS A 62 -1.50 15.10 12.98
N VAL A 63 -1.83 14.89 11.71
CA VAL A 63 -2.98 15.55 11.10
C VAL A 63 -4.17 14.64 11.31
N ALA A 64 -5.13 15.08 12.12
CA ALA A 64 -6.26 14.24 12.49
C ALA A 64 -7.30 14.11 11.36
N THR A 65 -7.48 15.16 10.59
CA THR A 65 -8.49 15.18 9.52
C THR A 65 -7.96 15.84 8.24
N LYS A 66 -8.62 15.55 7.12
CA LYS A 66 -8.31 16.20 5.83
C LYS A 66 -8.51 17.72 5.90
N ALA A 67 -9.52 18.17 6.63
CA ALA A 67 -9.80 19.59 6.81
C ALA A 67 -8.70 20.32 7.58
N ASP A 68 -8.03 19.63 8.52
CA ASP A 68 -6.89 20.19 9.23
C ASP A 68 -5.65 20.23 8.32
N ALA A 69 -5.47 19.19 7.49
CA ALA A 69 -4.41 19.16 6.49
C ALA A 69 -4.51 20.34 5.51
N GLU A 70 -5.72 20.69 5.06
CA GLU A 70 -5.95 21.79 4.10
C GLU A 70 -5.49 23.15 4.63
N LYS A 71 -5.45 23.34 5.95
CA LYS A 71 -4.99 24.58 6.61
C LYS A 71 -3.47 24.65 6.75
N MET A 72 -2.78 23.55 6.47
CA MET A 72 -1.34 23.47 6.67
C MET A 72 -0.60 24.27 5.61
N THR A 73 0.48 24.90 6.04
CA THR A 73 1.47 25.49 5.16
C THR A 73 2.62 24.52 4.99
N ASN A 74 3.17 24.41 3.78
CA ASN A 74 4.29 23.54 3.51
C ASN A 74 5.54 23.99 4.31
N PRO A 75 6.04 23.19 5.24
CA PRO A 75 7.23 23.54 6.03
C PRO A 75 8.54 23.22 5.29
N ILE A 76 8.47 22.47 4.15
CA ILE A 76 9.65 22.05 3.41
C ILE A 76 9.87 22.99 2.25
N LYS A 77 11.08 23.59 2.22
CA LYS A 77 11.48 24.43 1.09
C LYS A 77 11.51 23.60 -0.21
N ALA A 78 10.97 24.18 -1.28
CA ALA A 78 11.03 23.59 -2.62
C ALA A 78 12.44 23.82 -3.23
N ASP A 79 13.43 23.11 -2.70
CA ASP A 79 14.77 23.02 -3.28
C ASP A 79 14.90 21.83 -4.24
N ASP A 80 15.99 21.78 -4.99
CA ASP A 80 16.23 20.72 -5.98
C ASP A 80 16.16 19.32 -5.34
N ARG A 81 16.66 19.16 -4.11
CA ARG A 81 16.63 17.89 -3.39
C ARG A 81 15.20 17.45 -3.09
N SER A 82 14.35 18.36 -2.61
CA SER A 82 12.96 18.07 -2.30
C SER A 82 12.16 17.76 -3.55
N VAL A 83 12.35 18.56 -4.62
CA VAL A 83 11.69 18.35 -5.92
C VAL A 83 12.11 17.03 -6.54
N ASP A 84 13.39 16.69 -6.55
CA ASP A 84 13.90 15.43 -7.11
C ASP A 84 13.39 14.21 -6.33
N ASN A 85 13.38 14.28 -4.98
CA ASN A 85 12.81 13.22 -4.17
C ASN A 85 11.31 13.09 -4.42
N GLY A 86 10.58 14.21 -4.50
CA GLY A 86 9.16 14.27 -4.84
C GLY A 86 8.87 13.64 -6.19
N LYS A 87 9.67 13.96 -7.21
CA LYS A 87 9.59 13.36 -8.55
C LYS A 87 9.75 11.84 -8.50
N ARG A 88 10.75 11.35 -7.79
CA ARG A 88 10.98 9.91 -7.61
C ARG A 88 9.78 9.23 -6.93
N LEU A 89 9.28 9.83 -5.85
CA LEU A 89 8.13 9.30 -5.10
C LEU A 89 6.85 9.33 -5.94
N PHE A 90 6.62 10.42 -6.70
CA PHE A 90 5.50 10.54 -7.61
C PHE A 90 5.55 9.50 -8.72
N SER A 91 6.73 9.26 -9.31
CA SER A 91 6.89 8.27 -10.37
C SER A 91 6.50 6.86 -9.94
N VAL A 92 6.84 6.50 -8.70
CA VAL A 92 6.56 5.15 -8.16
C VAL A 92 5.10 5.00 -7.68
N ASN A 93 4.56 6.04 -7.02
CA ASN A 93 3.29 5.91 -6.31
C ASN A 93 2.09 6.51 -7.06
N CYS A 94 2.31 7.52 -7.89
CA CYS A 94 1.24 8.33 -8.47
C CYS A 94 1.11 8.14 -9.99
N THR A 95 2.23 8.03 -10.70
CA THR A 95 2.26 7.90 -12.17
C THR A 95 1.44 6.74 -12.71
N PRO A 96 1.32 5.56 -12.08
CA PRO A 96 0.48 4.49 -12.59
C PRO A 96 -0.97 4.92 -12.84
N CYS A 97 -1.49 5.85 -12.04
CA CYS A 97 -2.84 6.40 -12.19
C CYS A 97 -2.83 7.80 -12.83
N HIS A 98 -2.01 8.72 -12.30
CA HIS A 98 -2.00 10.13 -12.74
C HIS A 98 -1.15 10.41 -13.98
N GLY A 99 -0.44 9.41 -14.52
CA GLY A 99 0.48 9.61 -15.63
C GLY A 99 1.69 10.44 -15.27
N ASP A 100 2.50 10.76 -16.26
CA ASP A 100 3.68 11.61 -16.12
C ASP A 100 3.27 13.08 -16.28
N ILE A 101 3.21 13.80 -15.18
CA ILE A 101 2.74 15.20 -15.14
C ILE A 101 3.74 16.19 -15.75
N SER A 102 4.99 15.78 -15.97
CA SER A 102 5.99 16.60 -16.68
C SER A 102 5.78 16.62 -18.19
N LYS A 103 5.03 15.67 -18.74
CA LYS A 103 4.79 15.57 -20.19
C LYS A 103 3.58 16.38 -20.63
N LYS A 104 3.71 17.03 -21.75
CA LYS A 104 2.60 17.75 -22.40
C LYS A 104 2.49 17.33 -23.88
N PRO A 105 1.29 16.99 -24.38
CA PRO A 105 0.04 16.95 -23.65
C PRO A 105 0.04 15.88 -22.56
N TRP A 106 -0.61 16.18 -21.42
CA TRP A 106 -0.75 15.22 -20.33
C TRP A 106 -1.63 14.02 -20.75
N ALA A 107 -1.26 12.84 -20.26
CA ALA A 107 -2.07 11.64 -20.45
C ALA A 107 -2.14 10.86 -19.10
N PRO A 108 -3.30 10.28 -18.79
CA PRO A 108 -3.43 9.45 -17.59
C PRO A 108 -2.54 8.21 -17.66
N GLY A 109 -2.20 7.66 -16.50
CA GLY A 109 -1.38 6.46 -16.41
C GLY A 109 -2.12 5.19 -16.87
N TYR A 110 -1.36 4.12 -17.09
CA TYR A 110 -1.88 2.85 -17.64
C TYR A 110 -2.97 2.18 -16.76
N VAL A 111 -2.94 2.42 -15.45
CA VAL A 111 -3.97 1.92 -14.53
C VAL A 111 -5.27 2.69 -14.71
N ALA A 112 -5.19 3.99 -14.98
CA ALA A 112 -6.35 4.85 -15.16
C ALA A 112 -7.29 4.38 -16.28
N ALA A 113 -6.74 3.79 -17.35
CA ALA A 113 -7.53 3.25 -18.44
C ALA A 113 -8.47 2.10 -18.02
N LYS A 114 -8.24 1.49 -16.86
CA LYS A 114 -9.04 0.41 -16.28
C LYS A 114 -9.95 0.89 -15.15
N LEU A 115 -9.90 2.16 -14.80
CA LEU A 115 -10.72 2.74 -13.75
C LEU A 115 -12.01 3.35 -14.30
N PRO A 116 -13.11 3.33 -13.53
CA PRO A 116 -14.36 3.97 -13.93
C PRO A 116 -14.28 5.50 -14.00
N LEU A 117 -13.25 6.08 -13.37
CA LEU A 117 -13.00 7.51 -13.34
C LEU A 117 -11.52 7.76 -13.66
N ILE A 118 -11.27 8.68 -14.58
CA ILE A 118 -9.92 9.11 -14.93
C ILE A 118 -9.42 10.06 -13.83
N PRO A 119 -8.26 9.80 -13.19
CA PRO A 119 -7.64 10.73 -12.26
C PRO A 119 -7.38 12.08 -12.96
N PRO A 120 -7.58 13.20 -12.26
CA PRO A 120 -7.31 14.50 -12.84
C PRO A 120 -5.81 14.76 -13.02
N ASP A 121 -5.46 15.63 -14.00
CA ASP A 121 -4.15 16.23 -14.08
C ASP A 121 -3.97 17.27 -12.96
N PRO A 122 -3.04 17.05 -12.00
CA PRO A 122 -2.84 17.99 -10.89
C PRO A 122 -2.14 19.29 -11.32
N THR A 123 -1.73 19.42 -12.58
CA THR A 123 -1.07 20.63 -13.09
C THR A 123 -2.03 21.64 -13.76
N THR A 124 -3.32 21.33 -13.80
CA THR A 124 -4.33 22.23 -14.37
C THR A 124 -4.59 23.45 -13.47
N ASP A 125 -5.12 24.53 -14.05
CA ASP A 125 -5.40 25.78 -13.31
C ASP A 125 -6.34 25.59 -12.13
N ALA A 126 -7.30 24.66 -12.24
CA ALA A 126 -8.19 24.30 -11.13
C ALA A 126 -7.41 23.76 -9.91
N TYR A 127 -6.33 23.03 -10.15
CA TYR A 127 -5.48 22.50 -9.10
C TYR A 127 -4.37 23.48 -8.68
N LYS A 128 -3.90 24.34 -9.57
CA LYS A 128 -3.00 25.45 -9.21
C LYS A 128 -3.61 26.37 -8.14
N ALA A 129 -4.92 26.55 -8.17
CA ALA A 129 -5.64 27.38 -7.18
C ALA A 129 -5.76 26.71 -5.79
N ARG A 130 -5.52 25.41 -5.66
CA ARG A 130 -5.61 24.69 -4.39
C ARG A 130 -4.38 24.97 -3.51
N SER A 131 -4.59 24.89 -2.18
CA SER A 131 -3.48 25.04 -1.20
C SER A 131 -2.54 23.84 -1.23
N ASP A 132 -1.32 24.00 -0.69
CA ASP A 132 -0.39 22.89 -0.50
C ASP A 132 -0.96 21.85 0.48
N GLY A 133 -1.64 22.34 1.53
CA GLY A 133 -2.32 21.48 2.49
C GLY A 133 -3.44 20.63 1.86
N PHE A 134 -4.11 21.14 0.81
CA PHE A 134 -5.07 20.34 0.05
C PHE A 134 -4.40 19.12 -0.61
N PHE A 135 -3.23 19.32 -1.24
CA PHE A 135 -2.48 18.20 -1.83
C PHE A 135 -2.00 17.25 -0.77
N TYR A 136 -1.40 17.77 0.31
CA TYR A 136 -0.97 16.96 1.44
C TYR A 136 -2.12 16.08 1.98
N GLY A 137 -3.25 16.70 2.31
CA GLY A 137 -4.41 15.99 2.85
C GLY A 137 -4.99 14.98 1.86
N THR A 138 -4.98 15.29 0.56
CA THR A 138 -5.47 14.36 -0.46
C THR A 138 -4.54 13.16 -0.62
N ILE A 139 -3.23 13.35 -0.55
CA ILE A 139 -2.26 12.24 -0.59
C ILE A 139 -2.36 11.41 0.69
N HIS A 140 -2.44 12.06 1.84
CA HIS A 140 -2.42 11.41 3.14
C HIS A 140 -3.69 10.57 3.42
N PHE A 141 -4.86 11.18 3.23
CA PHE A 141 -6.16 10.56 3.55
C PHE A 141 -6.85 9.91 2.35
N GLY A 142 -6.33 10.11 1.16
CA GLY A 142 -6.97 9.66 -0.07
C GLY A 142 -7.92 10.71 -0.68
N GLY A 143 -8.21 10.52 -1.95
CA GLY A 143 -9.15 11.33 -2.72
C GLY A 143 -10.54 10.71 -2.82
N ALA A 144 -11.46 11.43 -3.44
CA ALA A 144 -12.82 10.95 -3.67
C ALA A 144 -12.82 9.61 -4.42
N ALA A 145 -13.46 8.63 -3.83
CA ALA A 145 -13.82 7.32 -4.37
C ALA A 145 -12.67 6.35 -4.74
N LEU A 146 -11.61 6.78 -5.42
CA LEU A 146 -10.64 5.86 -6.03
C LEU A 146 -9.18 6.08 -5.61
N MET A 147 -8.81 7.28 -5.19
CA MET A 147 -7.44 7.56 -4.76
C MET A 147 -7.19 6.98 -3.37
N PRO A 148 -6.27 6.01 -3.22
CA PRO A 148 -5.99 5.42 -1.91
C PRO A 148 -5.29 6.41 -0.98
N ALA A 149 -5.46 6.20 0.32
CA ALA A 149 -4.69 6.91 1.33
C ALA A 149 -3.23 6.42 1.34
N LEU A 150 -2.27 7.34 1.28
CA LEU A 150 -0.84 7.04 1.31
C LEU A 150 -0.17 7.45 2.63
N GLY A 151 -0.94 7.89 3.62
CA GLY A 151 -0.43 8.30 4.92
C GLY A 151 0.35 7.23 5.69
N TRP A 152 0.06 5.96 5.43
CA TRP A 152 0.79 4.83 6.00
C TRP A 152 2.11 4.52 5.29
N LYS A 153 2.28 4.99 4.06
CA LYS A 153 3.38 4.61 3.16
C LYS A 153 4.45 5.69 3.07
N LEU A 154 4.05 6.95 3.09
CA LEU A 154 4.94 8.09 2.96
C LEU A 154 5.11 8.77 4.32
N SER A 155 6.33 9.16 4.65
CA SER A 155 6.59 10.03 5.80
C SER A 155 6.00 11.44 5.57
N PRO A 156 5.80 12.23 6.63
CA PRO A 156 5.34 13.61 6.48
C PRO A 156 6.21 14.47 5.56
N THR A 157 7.52 14.31 5.64
CA THR A 157 8.47 15.01 4.76
C THR A 157 8.29 14.59 3.30
N GLU A 158 8.16 13.29 3.05
CA GLU A 158 7.96 12.76 1.69
C GLU A 158 6.65 13.22 1.06
N HIS A 159 5.57 13.40 1.86
CA HIS A 159 4.35 14.02 1.36
C HIS A 159 4.61 15.43 0.83
N TRP A 160 5.36 16.25 1.58
CA TRP A 160 5.71 17.60 1.17
C TRP A 160 6.65 17.65 -0.03
N ASP A 161 7.57 16.70 -0.13
CA ASP A 161 8.42 16.56 -1.31
C ASP A 161 7.58 16.30 -2.56
N VAL A 162 6.57 15.42 -2.47
CA VAL A 162 5.62 15.19 -3.59
C VAL A 162 4.84 16.45 -3.91
N VAL A 163 4.39 17.22 -2.91
CA VAL A 163 3.72 18.50 -3.12
C VAL A 163 4.66 19.49 -3.84
N ASN A 164 5.91 19.59 -3.42
CA ASN A 164 6.92 20.45 -4.05
C ASN A 164 7.14 20.08 -5.51
N TYR A 165 7.22 18.80 -5.83
CA TYR A 165 7.29 18.34 -7.21
C TYR A 165 6.06 18.74 -8.03
N ILE A 166 4.85 18.52 -7.51
CA ILE A 166 3.63 18.96 -8.21
C ILE A 166 3.66 20.47 -8.46
N ARG A 167 4.10 21.26 -7.47
CA ARG A 167 4.20 22.73 -7.62
C ARG A 167 5.23 23.15 -8.66
N SER A 168 6.37 22.49 -8.72
CA SER A 168 7.39 22.76 -9.75
C SER A 168 6.83 22.51 -11.15
N GLU A 169 6.04 21.43 -11.35
CA GLU A 169 5.40 21.14 -12.64
C GLU A 169 4.22 22.10 -12.95
N GLN A 170 3.69 22.77 -11.94
CA GLN A 170 2.71 23.86 -12.10
C GLN A 170 3.35 25.21 -12.45
N GLY A 171 4.68 25.32 -12.42
CA GLY A 171 5.43 26.56 -12.64
C GLY A 171 5.40 27.53 -11.45
N LYS A 172 5.36 26.99 -10.24
CA LYS A 172 5.34 27.75 -8.97
C LYS A 172 6.60 27.51 -8.16
#